data_9f8a3d9fb2ec007cec8087cbf07c6039
#
_entry.id   9f8a3d9fb2ec007cec8087cbf07c6039
#
_cell.length_a   1.000
_cell.length_b   1.000
_cell.length_c   1.000
_cell.angle_alpha   90.00
_cell.angle_beta   90.00
_cell.angle_gamma   90.00
#
_symmetry.space_group_name_H-M   'P 1'
#
loop_
_entity.id
_entity.type
_entity.pdbx_description
1 polymer ?
#
loop_
_entity_poly.entity_id
_entity_poly.type
_entity_poly.pdbx_seq_one_letter_code
_entity_poly.pdbx_strand_id
1 'polypeptide(L)'
;MTQSKIQFGYRRHADQDRSGADIARHPVVVVGAGPVGLSLSIDLAQRGQRVVLVDDADRIGEGSRAICFSKRSLEYWDRLGVGQRMVDKGVVWSVGKIFHGASQLYQFNLLPEQGHKRPAFINLQQFHAEAYLVDRVQ
;
A
#
# COMPACT_ATOMS: atom_id res chain seq x y z
N MET A 1 3.42 -23.46 -0.63
CA MET A 1 3.55 -22.51 -1.75
C MET A 1 4.67 -21.55 -1.39
N THR A 2 5.79 -21.64 -2.04
CA THR A 2 6.95 -20.76 -1.82
C THR A 2 6.53 -19.38 -2.30
N GLN A 3 6.37 -18.41 -1.37
CA GLN A 3 6.21 -17.00 -1.73
C GLN A 3 7.45 -16.61 -2.53
N SER A 4 7.28 -16.33 -3.80
CA SER A 4 8.36 -15.77 -4.61
C SER A 4 8.72 -14.43 -3.98
N LYS A 5 9.96 -14.29 -3.52
CA LYS A 5 10.49 -13.04 -3.01
C LYS A 5 10.42 -12.03 -4.16
N ILE A 6 9.47 -11.10 -4.09
CA ILE A 6 9.39 -10.04 -5.08
C ILE A 6 10.50 -9.05 -4.74
N GLN A 7 11.59 -9.17 -5.49
CA GLN A 7 12.71 -8.25 -5.43
C GLN A 7 12.52 -7.18 -6.51
N PHE A 8 12.75 -5.93 -6.16
CA PHE A 8 12.64 -4.81 -7.10
C PHE A 8 14.02 -4.20 -7.36
N GLY A 9 14.17 -3.59 -8.55
CA GLY A 9 15.41 -2.94 -8.94
C GLY A 9 15.74 -1.79 -8.00
N TYR A 10 16.76 -1.98 -7.17
CA TYR A 10 17.27 -0.93 -6.32
C TYR A 10 18.09 0.06 -7.13
N ARG A 11 17.79 1.35 -6.97
CA ARG A 11 18.62 2.43 -7.49
C ARG A 11 19.36 3.08 -6.33
N ARG A 12 20.68 2.91 -6.34
CA ARG A 12 21.55 3.61 -5.39
C ARG A 12 21.45 5.11 -5.66
N HIS A 13 21.06 5.88 -4.64
CA HIS A 13 21.04 7.33 -4.74
C HIS A 13 22.46 7.90 -4.63
N ALA A 14 22.76 8.95 -5.42
CA ALA A 14 24.11 9.54 -5.45
C ALA A 14 24.62 10.01 -4.08
N ASP A 15 23.74 10.41 -3.17
CA ASP A 15 24.12 10.85 -1.82
C ASP A 15 24.60 9.71 -0.91
N GLN A 16 24.35 8.44 -1.28
CA GLN A 16 24.87 7.31 -0.53
C GLN A 16 26.39 7.17 -0.63
N ASP A 17 27.00 7.79 -1.64
CA ASP A 17 28.44 7.80 -1.86
C ASP A 17 29.11 9.10 -1.37
N ARG A 18 28.32 10.02 -0.80
CA ARG A 18 28.78 11.30 -0.29
C ARG A 18 28.84 11.30 1.23
N SER A 19 29.70 12.17 1.79
CA SER A 19 29.80 12.33 3.24
C SER A 19 29.91 13.81 3.63
N GLY A 20 29.47 14.13 4.84
CA GLY A 20 29.57 15.46 5.40
C GLY A 20 28.81 16.53 4.64
N ALA A 21 29.50 17.65 4.32
CA ALA A 21 28.90 18.84 3.70
C ALA A 21 28.48 18.64 2.23
N ASP A 22 28.94 17.56 1.58
CA ASP A 22 28.65 17.29 0.18
C ASP A 22 27.29 16.60 -0.05
N ILE A 23 26.58 16.24 1.04
CA ILE A 23 25.25 15.65 0.95
C ILE A 23 24.23 16.72 0.56
N ALA A 24 23.52 16.50 -0.54
CA ALA A 24 22.50 17.42 -1.01
C ALA A 24 21.33 17.53 0.00
N ARG A 25 20.81 18.74 0.17
CA ARG A 25 19.57 18.93 0.92
C ARG A 25 18.37 18.60 0.03
N HIS A 26 17.51 17.72 0.51
CA HIS A 26 16.27 17.35 -0.16
C HIS A 26 15.08 18.02 0.54
N PRO A 27 14.09 18.56 -0.21
CA PRO A 27 12.92 19.19 0.40
C PRO A 27 12.07 18.19 1.21
N VAL A 28 12.03 16.93 0.74
CA VAL A 28 11.31 15.84 1.42
C VAL A 28 12.13 14.57 1.35
N VAL A 29 12.31 13.94 2.51
CA VAL A 29 12.86 12.58 2.63
C VAL A 29 11.81 11.73 3.36
N VAL A 30 11.38 10.65 2.72
CA VAL A 30 10.49 9.65 3.32
C VAL A 30 11.31 8.43 3.70
N VAL A 31 11.23 8.03 4.96
CA VAL A 31 11.94 6.86 5.48
C VAL A 31 10.94 5.71 5.65
N GLY A 32 11.21 4.60 4.97
CA GLY A 32 10.37 3.41 4.93
C GLY A 32 9.53 3.31 3.65
N ALA A 33 9.79 2.30 2.82
CA ALA A 33 9.06 2.00 1.59
C ALA A 33 7.94 0.96 1.78
N GLY A 34 7.29 0.96 2.95
CA GLY A 34 6.03 0.26 3.16
C GLY A 34 4.84 0.97 2.49
N PRO A 35 3.60 0.46 2.66
CA PRO A 35 2.42 1.01 1.96
C PRO A 35 2.20 2.51 2.20
N VAL A 36 2.53 3.00 3.40
CA VAL A 36 2.35 4.41 3.78
C VAL A 36 3.41 5.29 3.10
N GLY A 37 4.69 4.93 3.22
CA GLY A 37 5.77 5.72 2.63
C GLY A 37 5.72 5.74 1.11
N LEU A 38 5.45 4.60 0.48
CA LEU A 38 5.22 4.51 -0.97
C LEU A 38 4.05 5.41 -1.40
N SER A 39 2.90 5.31 -0.71
CA SER A 39 1.73 6.12 -1.03
C SER A 39 1.99 7.61 -0.88
N LEU A 40 2.65 8.03 0.20
CA LEU A 40 3.02 9.42 0.43
C LEU A 40 3.98 9.93 -0.66
N SER A 41 4.98 9.13 -1.01
CA SER A 41 5.96 9.51 -2.03
C SER A 41 5.32 9.70 -3.40
N ILE A 42 4.38 8.82 -3.79
CA ILE A 42 3.63 8.94 -5.03
C ILE A 42 2.75 10.20 -5.02
N ASP A 43 2.02 10.45 -3.94
CA ASP A 43 1.11 11.62 -3.84
C ASP A 43 1.90 12.93 -3.93
N LEU A 44 3.04 13.03 -3.25
CA LEU A 44 3.92 14.19 -3.32
C LEU A 44 4.52 14.38 -4.72
N ALA A 45 4.99 13.30 -5.34
CA ALA A 45 5.54 13.35 -6.71
C ALA A 45 4.48 13.78 -7.74
N GLN A 46 3.24 13.30 -7.63
CA GLN A 46 2.12 13.73 -8.47
C GLN A 46 1.79 15.22 -8.32
N ARG A 47 2.15 15.82 -7.18
CA ARG A 47 2.02 17.28 -6.90
C ARG A 47 3.26 18.07 -7.30
N GLY A 48 4.21 17.44 -8.02
CA GLY A 48 5.44 18.09 -8.47
C GLY A 48 6.49 18.28 -7.37
N GLN A 49 6.33 17.65 -6.20
CA GLN A 49 7.32 17.71 -5.12
C GLN A 49 8.43 16.71 -5.37
N ARG A 50 9.68 17.16 -5.21
CA ARG A 50 10.84 16.27 -5.24
C ARG A 50 10.94 15.51 -3.92
N VAL A 51 10.90 14.18 -4.01
CA VAL A 51 10.94 13.28 -2.85
C VAL A 51 12.08 12.29 -2.99
N VAL A 52 12.81 12.06 -1.91
CA VAL A 52 13.72 10.92 -1.78
C VAL A 52 13.06 9.93 -0.84
N LEU A 53 12.80 8.72 -1.33
CA LEU A 53 12.29 7.59 -0.54
C LEU A 53 13.44 6.65 -0.25
N VAL A 54 13.66 6.33 1.01
CA VAL A 54 14.73 5.43 1.47
C VAL A 54 14.14 4.28 2.29
N ASP A 55 14.72 3.09 2.11
CA ASP A 55 14.39 1.89 2.87
C ASP A 55 15.65 1.07 3.12
N ASP A 56 15.64 0.22 4.12
CA ASP A 56 16.75 -0.69 4.44
C ASP A 56 16.64 -2.03 3.71
N ALA A 57 15.55 -2.27 2.96
CA ALA A 57 15.30 -3.47 2.19
C ALA A 57 15.22 -3.18 0.68
N ASP A 58 15.65 -4.16 -0.12
CA ASP A 58 15.54 -4.21 -1.59
C ASP A 58 14.37 -5.06 -2.08
N ARG A 59 13.47 -5.43 -1.17
CA ARG A 59 12.39 -6.38 -1.41
C ARG A 59 11.13 -6.01 -0.64
N ILE A 60 10.01 -6.48 -1.15
CA ILE A 60 8.72 -6.36 -0.48
C ILE A 60 8.74 -7.19 0.80
N GLY A 61 8.11 -6.65 1.85
CA GLY A 61 8.08 -7.28 3.17
C GLY A 61 7.50 -8.70 3.14
N GLU A 62 8.15 -9.62 3.81
CA GLU A 62 7.72 -11.02 3.95
C GLU A 62 6.80 -11.20 5.16
N GLY A 63 5.98 -12.26 5.11
CA GLY A 63 5.14 -12.69 6.22
C GLY A 63 3.72 -12.14 6.20
N SER A 64 2.95 -12.58 7.20
CA SER A 64 1.58 -12.14 7.39
C SER A 64 1.57 -10.77 8.05
N ARG A 65 1.01 -9.79 7.34
CA ARG A 65 0.80 -8.42 7.80
C ARG A 65 -0.66 -8.05 7.61
N ALA A 66 -0.97 -6.76 7.41
CA ALA A 66 -2.32 -6.33 7.11
C ALA A 66 -2.90 -7.05 5.88
N ILE A 67 -4.16 -7.43 5.98
CA ILE A 67 -4.90 -8.09 4.90
C ILE A 67 -6.17 -7.33 4.53
N CYS A 68 -6.73 -6.56 5.45
CA CYS A 68 -8.02 -5.89 5.26
C CYS A 68 -7.80 -4.40 5.01
N PHE A 69 -8.25 -3.93 3.84
CA PHE A 69 -8.15 -2.53 3.44
C PHE A 69 -9.53 -1.93 3.24
N SER A 70 -9.74 -0.76 3.85
CA SER A 70 -11.02 -0.06 3.85
C SER A 70 -11.28 0.68 2.54
N LYS A 71 -12.56 1.01 2.31
CA LYS A 71 -13.02 1.90 1.23
C LYS A 71 -12.17 3.17 1.14
N ARG A 72 -11.84 3.78 2.29
CA ARG A 72 -11.04 5.02 2.32
C ARG A 72 -9.62 4.82 1.78
N SER A 73 -8.98 3.70 2.11
CA SER A 73 -7.66 3.36 1.56
C SER A 73 -7.74 3.15 0.04
N LEU A 74 -8.79 2.48 -0.44
CA LEU A 74 -9.00 2.25 -1.86
C LEU A 74 -9.24 3.55 -2.64
N GLU A 75 -10.02 4.48 -2.09
CA GLU A 75 -10.25 5.81 -2.67
C GLU A 75 -8.96 6.64 -2.72
N TYR A 76 -8.12 6.50 -1.71
CA TYR A 76 -6.80 7.12 -1.71
C TYR A 76 -5.92 6.54 -2.82
N TRP A 77 -5.83 5.22 -2.92
CA TRP A 77 -5.07 4.52 -3.95
C TRP A 77 -5.61 4.71 -5.38
N ASP A 78 -6.90 5.03 -5.53
CA ASP A 78 -7.46 5.47 -6.80
C ASP A 78 -6.76 6.74 -7.31
N ARG A 79 -6.59 7.73 -6.43
CA ARG A 79 -5.90 8.97 -6.77
C ARG A 79 -4.44 8.73 -7.16
N LEU A 80 -3.82 7.70 -6.58
CA LEU A 80 -2.46 7.30 -6.92
C LEU A 80 -2.38 6.46 -8.22
N GLY A 81 -3.52 6.03 -8.77
CA GLY A 81 -3.60 5.26 -10.01
C GLY A 81 -3.46 3.73 -9.83
N VAL A 82 -3.52 3.22 -8.59
CA VAL A 82 -3.36 1.78 -8.31
C VAL A 82 -4.61 1.13 -7.69
N GLY A 83 -5.63 1.92 -7.33
CA GLY A 83 -6.81 1.43 -6.60
C GLY A 83 -7.57 0.32 -7.32
N GLN A 84 -7.68 0.37 -8.65
CA GLN A 84 -8.37 -0.69 -9.42
C GLN A 84 -7.63 -2.02 -9.32
N ARG A 85 -6.30 -2.03 -9.46
CA ARG A 85 -5.48 -3.24 -9.31
C ARG A 85 -5.65 -3.90 -7.93
N MET A 86 -5.83 -3.08 -6.88
CA MET A 86 -6.08 -3.57 -5.52
C MET A 86 -7.42 -4.31 -5.44
N VAL A 87 -8.48 -3.74 -6.02
CA VAL A 87 -9.83 -4.32 -6.00
C VAL A 87 -9.89 -5.58 -6.85
N ASP A 88 -9.29 -5.57 -8.06
CA ASP A 88 -9.29 -6.72 -8.96
C ASP A 88 -8.60 -7.94 -8.38
N LYS A 89 -7.59 -7.73 -7.54
CA LYS A 89 -6.85 -8.79 -6.87
C LYS A 89 -7.46 -9.22 -5.55
N GLY A 90 -8.08 -8.28 -4.83
CA GLY A 90 -8.62 -8.48 -3.49
C GLY A 90 -9.96 -9.21 -3.49
N VAL A 91 -10.32 -9.78 -2.35
CA VAL A 91 -11.67 -10.33 -2.12
C VAL A 91 -12.52 -9.27 -1.47
N VAL A 92 -13.56 -8.84 -2.17
CA VAL A 92 -14.49 -7.80 -1.72
C VAL A 92 -15.46 -8.36 -0.68
N TRP A 93 -15.70 -7.60 0.38
CA TRP A 93 -16.72 -7.91 1.36
C TRP A 93 -17.28 -6.65 2.05
N SER A 94 -18.51 -6.74 2.56
CA SER A 94 -19.18 -5.69 3.33
C SER A 94 -19.94 -6.23 4.53
N VAL A 95 -20.33 -7.52 4.49
CA VAL A 95 -21.12 -8.14 5.55
C VAL A 95 -20.23 -8.99 6.43
N GLY A 96 -20.23 -8.69 7.72
CA GLY A 96 -19.60 -9.50 8.75
C GLY A 96 -20.65 -10.28 9.55
N LYS A 97 -20.31 -11.50 9.96
CA LYS A 97 -21.13 -12.37 10.80
C LYS A 97 -20.33 -12.89 11.97
N ILE A 98 -20.90 -12.90 13.14
CA ILE A 98 -20.30 -13.40 14.37
C ILE A 98 -21.09 -14.61 14.84
N PHE A 99 -20.38 -15.70 15.16
CA PHE A 99 -20.95 -16.96 15.61
C PHE A 99 -20.38 -17.37 16.96
N HIS A 100 -21.20 -18.08 17.75
CA HIS A 100 -20.78 -18.88 18.89
C HIS A 100 -21.25 -20.33 18.66
N GLY A 101 -20.31 -21.24 18.44
CA GLY A 101 -20.62 -22.56 17.92
C GLY A 101 -21.38 -22.46 16.58
N ALA A 102 -22.56 -23.09 16.49
CA ALA A 102 -23.43 -23.04 15.31
C ALA A 102 -24.39 -21.85 15.30
N SER A 103 -24.52 -21.11 16.39
CA SER A 103 -25.49 -20.01 16.55
C SER A 103 -24.91 -18.70 16.06
N GLN A 104 -25.56 -18.06 15.08
CA GLN A 104 -25.21 -16.70 14.64
C GLN A 104 -25.71 -15.71 15.71
N LEU A 105 -24.78 -14.97 16.33
CA LEU A 105 -25.07 -13.97 17.35
C LEU A 105 -25.37 -12.60 16.77
N TYR A 106 -24.63 -12.21 15.73
CA TYR A 106 -24.69 -10.87 15.17
C TYR A 106 -24.28 -10.84 13.71
N GLN A 107 -24.86 -9.87 12.99
CA GLN A 107 -24.46 -9.56 11.60
C GLN A 107 -24.45 -8.04 11.43
N PHE A 108 -23.51 -7.55 10.67
CA PHE A 108 -23.41 -6.14 10.33
C PHE A 108 -23.10 -5.96 8.83
N ASN A 109 -23.53 -4.83 8.28
CA ASN A 109 -23.14 -4.39 6.95
C ASN A 109 -22.40 -3.06 7.10
N LEU A 110 -21.15 -3.00 6.60
CA LEU A 110 -20.28 -1.83 6.72
C LEU A 110 -20.57 -0.76 5.66
N LEU A 111 -21.32 -1.08 4.63
CA LEU A 111 -21.69 -0.18 3.55
C LEU A 111 -23.05 -0.58 2.99
N PRO A 112 -24.16 -0.26 3.70
CA PRO A 112 -25.50 -0.63 3.27
C PRO A 112 -26.00 0.21 2.08
N GLU A 113 -25.45 1.41 1.87
CA GLU A 113 -25.82 2.32 0.80
C GLU A 113 -25.31 1.81 -0.55
N GLN A 114 -26.02 2.21 -1.62
CA GLN A 114 -25.69 1.88 -3.01
C GLN A 114 -24.91 3.03 -3.69
N GLY A 115 -24.32 2.75 -4.85
CA GLY A 115 -23.71 3.78 -5.71
C GLY A 115 -22.28 4.17 -5.36
N HIS A 116 -21.64 3.49 -4.44
CA HIS A 116 -20.22 3.72 -4.13
C HIS A 116 -19.31 3.11 -5.20
N LYS A 117 -18.29 3.85 -5.62
CA LYS A 117 -17.25 3.36 -6.55
C LYS A 117 -16.44 2.21 -5.94
N ARG A 118 -16.18 2.28 -4.63
CA ARG A 118 -15.32 1.32 -3.93
C ARG A 118 -16.12 0.54 -2.89
N PRO A 119 -15.79 -0.76 -2.72
CA PRO A 119 -16.41 -1.60 -1.69
C PRO A 119 -16.05 -1.13 -0.29
N ALA A 120 -16.80 -1.59 0.72
CA ALA A 120 -16.52 -1.29 2.12
C ALA A 120 -15.10 -1.72 2.50
N PHE A 121 -14.76 -2.96 2.16
CA PHE A 121 -13.46 -3.57 2.40
C PHE A 121 -13.04 -4.52 1.28
N ILE A 122 -11.74 -4.72 1.18
CA ILE A 122 -11.14 -5.85 0.48
C ILE A 122 -10.20 -6.60 1.41
N ASN A 123 -10.12 -7.91 1.25
CA ASN A 123 -9.03 -8.72 1.79
C ASN A 123 -7.99 -8.89 0.68
N LEU A 124 -6.82 -8.31 0.90
CA LEU A 124 -5.68 -8.36 -0.01
C LEU A 124 -4.41 -8.45 0.83
N GLN A 125 -3.57 -9.46 0.60
CA GLN A 125 -2.31 -9.54 1.32
C GLN A 125 -1.47 -8.29 1.03
N GLN A 126 -0.86 -7.72 2.07
CA GLN A 126 -0.13 -6.45 2.01
C GLN A 126 0.95 -6.43 0.94
N PHE A 127 1.64 -7.55 0.71
CA PHE A 127 2.71 -7.62 -0.29
C PHE A 127 2.22 -7.35 -1.73
N HIS A 128 0.96 -7.67 -2.06
CA HIS A 128 0.39 -7.30 -3.35
C HIS A 128 0.18 -5.78 -3.45
N ALA A 129 -0.31 -5.17 -2.36
CA ALA A 129 -0.48 -3.71 -2.32
C ALA A 129 0.88 -3.00 -2.46
N GLU A 130 1.89 -3.47 -1.74
CA GLU A 130 3.27 -2.94 -1.86
C GLU A 130 3.81 -3.11 -3.28
N ALA A 131 3.63 -4.28 -3.91
CA ALA A 131 4.08 -4.51 -5.29
C ALA A 131 3.50 -3.50 -6.27
N TYR A 132 2.18 -3.24 -6.18
CA TYR A 132 1.52 -2.28 -7.06
C TYR A 132 1.96 -0.83 -6.82
N LEU A 133 2.27 -0.49 -5.56
CA LEU A 133 2.80 0.82 -5.22
C LEU A 133 4.26 0.98 -5.71
N VAL A 134 5.10 -0.06 -5.58
CA VAL A 134 6.47 -0.05 -6.11
C VAL A 134 6.47 0.11 -7.62
N ASP A 135 5.65 -0.66 -8.36
CA ASP A 135 5.49 -0.50 -9.81
C ASP A 135 5.09 0.94 -10.20
N ARG A 136 4.37 1.63 -9.34
CA ARG A 136 3.90 3.01 -9.60
C ARG A 136 4.96 4.07 -9.32
N VAL A 137 5.92 3.79 -8.41
CA VAL A 137 7.05 4.68 -8.08
C VAL A 137 8.12 4.65 -9.17
N GLN A 138 8.33 3.50 -9.81
CA GLN A 138 9.30 3.29 -10.89
C GLN A 138 8.81 3.89 -12.21
#